data_300bd18a8ec72d3ca0f74f0196752704
#
_entry.id   300bd18a8ec72d3ca0f74f0196752704
#
_cell.length_a   1.000
_cell.length_b   1.000
_cell.length_c   1.000
_cell.angle_alpha   90.00
_cell.angle_beta   90.00
_cell.angle_gamma   90.00
#
_symmetry.space_group_name_H-M   'P 1'
#
loop_
_entity.id
_entity.type
_entity.pdbx_description
1 polymer ?
#
loop_
_entity_poly.entity_id
_entity_poly.type
_entity_poly.pdbx_seq_one_letter_code
_entity_poly.pdbx_strand_id
1 'polypeptide(L)'
;MSKLKGRLFHFVWNLHDRRRALICSSLGLVAAVLAYRLLGWMWEVSFLMGWILWLASYLVLLGIVIVSANGPMTQERVSKDEPKRMKLTVLTVSMSIFGTAVVGFLLTAVGKHSLGRSRLLLTLSVLAVLLAWFDLHTAFGQHYARLYYEGKDIHGRPFQEGMRKGFAFPGTDQPTYLDFLYVAFTLALTYSLSDVNVRSELMRRTVLIHSLVSFFFYSMVLAGVLNAIITS
;
A
#
# COMPACT_ATOMS: atom_id res chain seq x y z
N MET A 1 -2.94 -30.10 4.09
CA MET A 1 -2.55 -28.69 3.90
C MET A 1 -3.16 -28.03 2.65
N SER A 2 -3.42 -28.73 1.55
CA SER A 2 -3.97 -28.14 0.29
C SER A 2 -5.40 -27.64 0.41
N LYS A 3 -6.31 -28.35 1.08
CA LYS A 3 -7.73 -27.95 1.25
C LYS A 3 -7.92 -26.69 2.11
N LEU A 4 -7.08 -26.47 3.11
CA LEU A 4 -7.15 -25.29 3.97
C LEU A 4 -6.68 -24.04 3.21
N LYS A 5 -5.59 -24.14 2.42
CA LYS A 5 -5.10 -23.08 1.53
C LYS A 5 -6.16 -22.66 0.51
N GLY A 6 -6.86 -23.64 -0.09
CA GLY A 6 -7.94 -23.37 -1.05
C GLY A 6 -9.13 -22.64 -0.41
N ARG A 7 -9.57 -23.04 0.80
CA ARG A 7 -10.66 -22.37 1.53
C ARG A 7 -10.32 -20.94 1.93
N LEU A 8 -9.11 -20.70 2.46
CA LEU A 8 -8.64 -19.38 2.83
C LEU A 8 -8.56 -18.47 1.61
N PHE A 9 -7.99 -18.96 0.50
CA PHE A 9 -7.93 -18.24 -0.75
C PHE A 9 -9.32 -17.82 -1.24
N HIS A 10 -10.29 -18.75 -1.33
CA HIS A 10 -11.65 -18.45 -1.77
C HIS A 10 -12.34 -17.42 -0.85
N PHE A 11 -12.14 -17.54 0.46
CA PHE A 11 -12.69 -16.56 1.40
C PHE A 11 -12.10 -15.16 1.14
N VAL A 12 -10.77 -15.04 1.08
CA VAL A 12 -10.07 -13.76 0.89
C VAL A 12 -10.33 -13.20 -0.52
N TRP A 13 -10.42 -14.07 -1.53
CA TRP A 13 -10.75 -13.69 -2.90
C TRP A 13 -12.14 -13.05 -3.02
N ASN A 14 -13.13 -13.58 -2.32
CA ASN A 14 -14.50 -13.06 -2.35
C ASN A 14 -14.71 -11.82 -1.45
N LEU A 15 -13.74 -11.49 -0.60
CA LEU A 15 -13.76 -10.25 0.16
C LEU A 15 -13.47 -9.05 -0.75
N HIS A 16 -14.49 -8.19 -0.95
CA HIS A 16 -14.31 -6.89 -1.61
C HIS A 16 -13.28 -6.04 -0.85
N ASP A 17 -12.47 -5.28 -1.57
CA ASP A 17 -11.39 -4.47 -0.97
C ASP A 17 -11.88 -3.54 0.15
N ARG A 18 -13.08 -2.97 0.01
CA ARG A 18 -13.70 -2.16 1.08
C ARG A 18 -13.97 -2.94 2.35
N ARG A 19 -14.54 -4.16 2.24
CA ARG A 19 -14.82 -5.00 3.40
C ARG A 19 -13.51 -5.43 4.08
N ARG A 20 -12.49 -5.74 3.28
CA ARG A 20 -11.16 -6.06 3.78
C ARG A 20 -10.56 -4.88 4.56
N ALA A 21 -10.58 -3.68 3.96
CA ALA A 21 -10.10 -2.47 4.61
C ALA A 21 -10.85 -2.17 5.91
N LEU A 22 -12.19 -2.28 5.91
CA LEU A 22 -13.02 -2.07 7.10
C LEU A 22 -12.74 -3.09 8.21
N ILE A 23 -12.63 -4.38 7.88
CA ILE A 23 -12.32 -5.43 8.86
C ILE A 23 -10.95 -5.18 9.50
N CYS A 24 -9.92 -4.94 8.68
CA CYS A 24 -8.57 -4.73 9.19
C CYS A 24 -8.45 -3.43 10.00
N SER A 25 -9.08 -2.33 9.55
CA SER A 25 -9.06 -1.06 10.30
C SER A 25 -9.83 -1.16 11.62
N SER A 26 -10.97 -1.86 11.63
CA SER A 26 -11.72 -2.13 12.87
C SER A 26 -10.89 -2.98 13.84
N LEU A 27 -10.19 -4.01 13.34
CA LEU A 27 -9.29 -4.83 14.15
C LEU A 27 -8.18 -3.99 14.80
N GLY A 28 -7.52 -3.13 14.00
CA GLY A 28 -6.50 -2.22 14.50
C GLY A 28 -7.02 -1.23 15.54
N LEU A 29 -8.19 -0.63 15.28
CA LEU A 29 -8.83 0.30 16.21
C LEU A 29 -9.20 -0.38 17.55
N VAL A 30 -9.82 -1.54 17.48
CA VAL A 30 -10.18 -2.33 18.69
C VAL A 30 -8.92 -2.66 19.48
N ALA A 31 -7.86 -3.12 18.82
CA ALA A 31 -6.59 -3.43 19.49
C ALA A 31 -5.97 -2.19 20.17
N ALA A 32 -5.98 -1.03 19.50
CA ALA A 32 -5.49 0.21 20.08
C ALA A 32 -6.28 0.62 21.33
N VAL A 33 -7.63 0.56 21.26
CA VAL A 33 -8.49 0.90 22.39
C VAL A 33 -8.30 -0.05 23.55
N LEU A 34 -8.23 -1.37 23.30
CA LEU A 34 -7.99 -2.37 24.33
C LEU A 34 -6.61 -2.19 24.99
N ALA A 35 -5.56 -1.94 24.19
CA ALA A 35 -4.24 -1.68 24.72
C ALA A 35 -4.21 -0.46 25.64
N TYR A 36 -4.84 0.63 25.22
CA TYR A 36 -4.92 1.85 26.01
C TYR A 36 -5.78 1.70 27.28
N ARG A 37 -7.00 1.13 27.15
CA ARG A 37 -7.99 1.11 28.23
C ARG A 37 -7.79 -0.02 29.23
N LEU A 38 -7.42 -1.22 28.75
CA LEU A 38 -7.36 -2.42 29.61
C LEU A 38 -5.93 -2.72 30.06
N LEU A 39 -4.91 -2.47 29.20
CA LEU A 39 -3.53 -2.74 29.55
C LEU A 39 -2.81 -1.50 30.12
N GLY A 40 -3.46 -0.34 30.12
CA GLY A 40 -2.88 0.91 30.64
C GLY A 40 -1.63 1.38 29.87
N TRP A 41 -1.52 0.99 28.59
CA TRP A 41 -0.39 1.39 27.76
C TRP A 41 -0.45 2.88 27.40
N MET A 42 0.71 3.46 27.12
CA MET A 42 0.77 4.85 26.62
C MET A 42 -0.03 4.96 25.33
N TRP A 43 -0.68 6.11 25.11
CA TRP A 43 -1.53 6.33 23.94
C TRP A 43 -0.72 6.19 22.63
N GLU A 44 0.56 6.62 22.62
CA GLU A 44 1.47 6.53 21.48
C GLU A 44 1.73 5.07 21.09
N VAL A 45 2.03 4.22 22.09
CA VAL A 45 2.28 2.78 21.87
C VAL A 45 0.99 2.10 21.39
N SER A 46 -0.14 2.43 22.01
CA SER A 46 -1.45 1.86 21.66
C SER A 46 -1.85 2.24 20.23
N PHE A 47 -1.63 3.50 19.84
CA PHE A 47 -1.87 3.97 18.46
C PHE A 47 -0.99 3.22 17.46
N LEU A 48 0.32 3.15 17.69
CA LEU A 48 1.25 2.45 16.80
C LEU A 48 0.92 0.97 16.65
N MET A 49 0.59 0.30 17.75
CA MET A 49 0.19 -1.12 17.71
C MET A 49 -1.08 -1.34 16.87
N GLY A 50 -2.09 -0.48 17.05
CA GLY A 50 -3.30 -0.54 16.25
C GLY A 50 -3.03 -0.27 14.76
N TRP A 51 -2.21 0.72 14.46
CA TRP A 51 -1.79 1.07 13.10
C TRP A 51 -1.04 -0.09 12.43
N ILE A 52 -0.06 -0.66 13.12
CA ILE A 52 0.73 -1.81 12.64
C ILE A 52 -0.18 -3.00 12.38
N LEU A 53 -1.07 -3.33 13.32
CA LEU A 53 -1.99 -4.46 13.18
C LEU A 53 -2.94 -4.27 12.00
N TRP A 54 -3.48 -3.06 11.80
CA TRP A 54 -4.29 -2.72 10.63
C TRP A 54 -3.53 -2.96 9.32
N LEU A 55 -2.38 -2.30 9.14
CA LEU A 55 -1.62 -2.39 7.89
C LEU A 55 -1.07 -3.82 7.65
N ALA A 56 -0.53 -4.47 8.67
CA ALA A 56 -0.01 -5.84 8.54
C ALA A 56 -1.11 -6.83 8.15
N SER A 57 -2.26 -6.80 8.82
CA SER A 57 -3.38 -7.68 8.49
C SER A 57 -3.92 -7.41 7.08
N TYR A 58 -4.03 -6.14 6.68
CA TYR A 58 -4.47 -5.76 5.34
C TYR A 58 -3.49 -6.25 4.26
N LEU A 59 -2.19 -5.99 4.43
CA LEU A 59 -1.14 -6.41 3.49
C LEU A 59 -1.03 -7.95 3.39
N VAL A 60 -1.19 -8.67 4.50
CA VAL A 60 -1.21 -10.15 4.48
C VAL A 60 -2.40 -10.67 3.67
N LEU A 61 -3.61 -10.19 3.92
CA LEU A 61 -4.79 -10.62 3.18
C LEU A 61 -4.70 -10.24 1.70
N LEU A 62 -4.17 -9.07 1.40
CA LEU A 62 -3.95 -8.62 0.03
C LEU A 62 -2.86 -9.44 -0.66
N GLY A 63 -1.75 -9.73 0.04
CA GLY A 63 -0.65 -10.53 -0.46
C GLY A 63 -1.09 -11.95 -0.87
N ILE A 64 -2.01 -12.57 -0.12
CA ILE A 64 -2.60 -13.87 -0.49
C ILE A 64 -3.28 -13.77 -1.87
N VAL A 65 -4.03 -12.71 -2.13
CA VAL A 65 -4.68 -12.49 -3.44
C VAL A 65 -3.66 -12.26 -4.53
N ILE A 66 -2.69 -11.39 -4.30
CA ILE A 66 -1.67 -11.00 -5.28
C ILE A 66 -0.83 -12.19 -5.72
N VAL A 67 -0.34 -12.99 -4.78
CA VAL A 67 0.54 -14.12 -5.07
C VAL A 67 -0.22 -15.28 -5.73
N SER A 68 -1.52 -15.41 -5.45
CA SER A 68 -2.33 -16.53 -5.96
C SER A 68 -3.03 -16.24 -7.29
N ALA A 69 -3.15 -14.96 -7.70
CA ALA A 69 -3.86 -14.58 -8.92
C ALA A 69 -2.96 -14.70 -10.15
N ASN A 70 -3.41 -15.45 -11.15
CA ASN A 70 -2.82 -15.43 -12.50
C ASN A 70 -3.36 -14.26 -13.33
N GLY A 71 -2.88 -14.10 -14.58
CA GLY A 71 -3.28 -12.99 -15.46
C GLY A 71 -4.79 -12.87 -15.69
N PRO A 72 -5.50 -13.95 -16.14
CA PRO A 72 -6.95 -13.93 -16.28
C PRO A 72 -7.70 -13.60 -14.99
N MET A 73 -7.29 -14.13 -13.85
CA MET A 73 -7.88 -13.81 -12.54
C MET A 73 -7.65 -12.34 -12.15
N THR A 74 -6.47 -11.81 -12.46
CA THR A 74 -6.16 -10.38 -12.23
C THR A 74 -7.09 -9.51 -13.06
N GLN A 75 -7.27 -9.82 -14.35
CA GLN A 75 -8.18 -9.12 -15.24
C GLN A 75 -9.64 -9.19 -14.75
N GLU A 76 -10.12 -10.39 -14.41
CA GLU A 76 -11.49 -10.61 -13.90
C GLU A 76 -11.75 -9.79 -12.63
N ARG A 77 -10.80 -9.78 -11.68
CA ARG A 77 -10.94 -9.04 -10.45
C ARG A 77 -10.99 -7.54 -10.68
N VAL A 78 -10.09 -7.03 -11.52
CA VAL A 78 -10.07 -5.61 -11.87
C VAL A 78 -11.39 -5.18 -12.55
N SER A 79 -11.93 -6.03 -13.43
CA SER A 79 -13.19 -5.74 -14.16
C SER A 79 -14.42 -5.74 -13.25
N LYS A 80 -14.42 -6.55 -12.19
CA LYS A 80 -15.53 -6.62 -11.21
C LYS A 80 -15.49 -5.49 -10.17
N ASP A 81 -14.35 -4.86 -9.98
CA ASP A 81 -14.21 -3.79 -9.01
C ASP A 81 -14.80 -2.48 -9.55
N GLU A 82 -15.73 -1.90 -8.81
CA GLU A 82 -16.50 -0.70 -9.18
C GLU A 82 -15.60 0.54 -9.49
N PRO A 83 -16.14 1.54 -10.26
CA PRO A 83 -15.47 2.82 -10.59
C PRO A 83 -14.97 3.62 -9.38
N LYS A 84 -15.46 3.31 -8.19
CA LYS A 84 -15.08 3.95 -6.91
C LYS A 84 -13.68 3.59 -6.40
N ARG A 85 -12.97 2.67 -7.07
CA ARG A 85 -11.64 2.21 -6.64
C ARG A 85 -10.55 3.29 -6.72
N MET A 86 -10.67 4.23 -7.65
CA MET A 86 -9.74 5.38 -7.69
C MET A 86 -9.82 6.21 -6.40
N LYS A 87 -11.03 6.39 -5.85
CA LYS A 87 -11.21 7.05 -4.53
C LYS A 87 -10.56 6.26 -3.41
N LEU A 88 -10.61 4.92 -3.47
CA LEU A 88 -9.95 4.06 -2.48
C LEU A 88 -8.42 4.17 -2.58
N THR A 89 -7.84 4.16 -3.79
CA THR A 89 -6.40 4.36 -3.97
C THR A 89 -5.95 5.72 -3.44
N VAL A 90 -6.65 6.80 -3.78
CA VAL A 90 -6.35 8.14 -3.26
C VAL A 90 -6.45 8.16 -1.73
N LEU A 91 -7.48 7.53 -1.16
CA LEU A 91 -7.64 7.43 0.30
C LEU A 91 -6.47 6.65 0.93
N THR A 92 -6.07 5.51 0.36
CA THR A 92 -4.94 4.71 0.86
C THR A 92 -3.63 5.50 0.82
N VAL A 93 -3.34 6.15 -0.30
CA VAL A 93 -2.16 7.01 -0.45
C VAL A 93 -2.18 8.14 0.57
N SER A 94 -3.31 8.84 0.72
CA SER A 94 -3.46 9.93 1.70
C SER A 94 -3.28 9.44 3.14
N MET A 95 -3.84 8.27 3.48
CA MET A 95 -3.69 7.65 4.80
C MET A 95 -2.24 7.24 5.08
N SER A 96 -1.53 6.69 4.11
CA SER A 96 -0.11 6.33 4.26
C SER A 96 0.77 7.56 4.50
N ILE A 97 0.54 8.64 3.76
CA ILE A 97 1.25 9.92 3.96
C ILE A 97 0.92 10.51 5.34
N PHE A 98 -0.37 10.59 5.68
CA PHE A 98 -0.81 11.11 6.97
C PHE A 98 -0.25 10.28 8.13
N GLY A 99 -0.32 8.94 8.05
CA GLY A 99 0.23 8.06 9.07
C GLY A 99 1.73 8.24 9.25
N THR A 100 2.48 8.42 8.16
CA THR A 100 3.92 8.70 8.23
C THR A 100 4.21 10.04 8.91
N ALA A 101 3.40 11.08 8.64
CA ALA A 101 3.53 12.36 9.31
C ALA A 101 3.24 12.26 10.82
N VAL A 102 2.20 11.49 11.21
CA VAL A 102 1.87 11.24 12.62
C VAL A 102 3.01 10.47 13.30
N VAL A 103 3.57 9.46 12.66
CA VAL A 103 4.73 8.73 13.20
C VAL A 103 5.93 9.66 13.35
N GLY A 104 6.20 10.53 12.39
CA GLY A 104 7.22 11.57 12.49
C GLY A 104 7.03 12.49 13.72
N PHE A 105 5.78 12.90 13.97
CA PHE A 105 5.43 13.65 15.17
C PHE A 105 5.68 12.85 16.47
N LEU A 106 5.31 11.57 16.50
CA LEU A 106 5.54 10.69 17.66
C LEU A 106 7.03 10.50 17.94
N LEU A 107 7.88 10.48 16.92
CA LEU A 107 9.32 10.41 17.10
C LEU A 107 9.90 11.61 17.90
N THR A 108 9.24 12.77 17.86
CA THR A 108 9.66 13.92 18.70
C THR A 108 9.48 13.67 20.20
N ALA A 109 8.67 12.69 20.58
CA ALA A 109 8.44 12.32 21.97
C ALA A 109 9.46 11.29 22.50
N VAL A 110 10.28 10.67 21.63
CA VAL A 110 11.18 9.58 21.99
C VAL A 110 12.14 9.97 23.13
N GLY A 111 12.77 11.14 23.04
CA GLY A 111 13.70 11.64 24.08
C GLY A 111 13.06 12.05 25.42
N LYS A 112 11.72 12.08 25.51
CA LYS A 112 11.00 12.51 26.73
C LYS A 112 10.69 11.36 27.68
N HIS A 113 11.02 10.13 27.32
CA HIS A 113 10.71 8.92 28.08
C HIS A 113 11.96 8.23 28.59
N SER A 114 11.80 7.24 29.50
CA SER A 114 12.88 6.34 29.90
C SER A 114 13.46 5.59 28.69
N LEU A 115 14.72 5.19 28.76
CA LEU A 115 15.45 4.56 27.66
C LEU A 115 14.71 3.33 27.07
N GLY A 116 14.10 2.49 27.91
CA GLY A 116 13.33 1.34 27.44
C GLY A 116 12.09 1.72 26.64
N ARG A 117 11.35 2.75 27.10
CA ARG A 117 10.16 3.27 26.39
C ARG A 117 10.52 3.96 25.08
N SER A 118 11.60 4.73 25.08
CA SER A 118 12.12 5.38 23.87
C SER A 118 12.50 4.36 22.80
N ARG A 119 13.18 3.27 23.18
CA ARG A 119 13.52 2.18 22.25
C ARG A 119 12.28 1.49 21.69
N LEU A 120 11.26 1.21 22.51
CA LEU A 120 10.01 0.62 22.07
C LEU A 120 9.29 1.51 21.05
N LEU A 121 9.13 2.80 21.36
CA LEU A 121 8.49 3.78 20.46
C LEU A 121 9.23 3.88 19.14
N LEU A 122 10.56 3.95 19.16
CA LEU A 122 11.38 3.99 17.95
C LEU A 122 11.16 2.74 17.07
N THR A 123 11.24 1.54 17.69
CA THR A 123 11.05 0.28 16.97
C THR A 123 9.66 0.19 16.32
N LEU A 124 8.62 0.51 17.07
CA LEU A 124 7.25 0.51 16.56
C LEU A 124 7.05 1.56 15.46
N SER A 125 7.65 2.75 15.60
CA SER A 125 7.59 3.81 14.59
C SER A 125 8.26 3.38 13.28
N VAL A 126 9.44 2.77 13.34
CA VAL A 126 10.12 2.24 12.14
C VAL A 126 9.26 1.18 11.47
N LEU A 127 8.69 0.24 12.22
CA LEU A 127 7.81 -0.80 11.67
C LEU A 127 6.55 -0.21 11.04
N ALA A 128 5.94 0.78 11.69
CA ALA A 128 4.75 1.46 11.19
C ALA A 128 5.01 2.19 9.85
N VAL A 129 6.16 2.88 9.74
CA VAL A 129 6.58 3.56 8.50
C VAL A 129 6.88 2.56 7.39
N LEU A 130 7.56 1.46 7.68
CA LEU A 130 7.83 0.40 6.70
C LEU A 130 6.54 -0.21 6.16
N LEU A 131 5.57 -0.51 7.01
CA LEU A 131 4.27 -1.04 6.58
C LEU A 131 3.49 0.00 5.75
N ALA A 132 3.53 1.28 6.12
CA ALA A 132 2.92 2.36 5.34
C ALA A 132 3.57 2.50 3.95
N TRP A 133 4.89 2.33 3.86
CA TRP A 133 5.61 2.30 2.59
C TRP A 133 5.16 1.13 1.71
N PHE A 134 5.09 -0.09 2.26
CA PHE A 134 4.57 -1.25 1.53
C PHE A 134 3.13 -1.06 1.07
N ASP A 135 2.26 -0.51 1.92
CA ASP A 135 0.86 -0.25 1.60
C ASP A 135 0.72 0.76 0.46
N LEU A 136 1.46 1.87 0.53
CA LEU A 136 1.48 2.92 -0.49
C LEU A 136 1.82 2.35 -1.88
N HIS A 137 2.93 1.62 -1.99
CA HIS A 137 3.39 1.11 -3.29
C HIS A 137 2.56 -0.06 -3.79
N THR A 138 2.01 -0.87 -2.89
CA THR A 138 1.04 -1.91 -3.24
C THR A 138 -0.26 -1.30 -3.79
N ALA A 139 -0.73 -0.18 -3.23
CA ALA A 139 -1.89 0.54 -3.76
C ALA A 139 -1.64 1.08 -5.18
N PHE A 140 -0.43 1.61 -5.47
CA PHE A 140 -0.05 1.99 -6.83
C PHE A 140 0.02 0.79 -7.78
N GLY A 141 0.56 -0.35 -7.35
CA GLY A 141 0.56 -1.59 -8.15
C GLY A 141 -0.86 -2.03 -8.54
N GLN A 142 -1.79 -2.00 -7.60
CA GLN A 142 -3.21 -2.27 -7.91
C GLN A 142 -3.82 -1.23 -8.85
N HIS A 143 -3.45 0.04 -8.69
CA HIS A 143 -3.92 1.10 -9.57
C HIS A 143 -3.40 0.94 -11.00
N TYR A 144 -2.13 0.53 -11.17
CA TYR A 144 -1.57 0.19 -12.49
C TYR A 144 -2.29 -0.98 -13.14
N ALA A 145 -2.57 -2.07 -12.40
CA ALA A 145 -3.35 -3.20 -12.90
C ALA A 145 -4.72 -2.74 -13.42
N ARG A 146 -5.37 -1.85 -12.67
CA ARG A 146 -6.64 -1.28 -13.06
C ARG A 146 -6.56 -0.47 -14.35
N LEU A 147 -5.65 0.50 -14.44
CA LEU A 147 -5.48 1.31 -15.64
C LEU A 147 -5.16 0.46 -16.88
N TYR A 148 -4.38 -0.59 -16.68
CA TYR A 148 -4.01 -1.53 -17.73
C TYR A 148 -5.22 -2.32 -18.27
N TYR A 149 -6.04 -2.90 -17.37
CA TYR A 149 -7.15 -3.76 -17.75
C TYR A 149 -8.46 -3.01 -18.04
N GLU A 150 -8.67 -1.80 -17.52
CA GLU A 150 -9.81 -0.96 -17.91
C GLU A 150 -9.72 -0.47 -19.35
N GLY A 151 -8.52 -0.31 -19.89
CA GLY A 151 -8.30 0.01 -21.30
C GLY A 151 -8.92 1.34 -21.74
N LYS A 152 -8.89 2.36 -20.88
CA LYS A 152 -9.45 3.70 -21.16
C LYS A 152 -8.36 4.75 -21.31
N ASP A 153 -8.60 5.74 -22.19
CA ASP A 153 -7.78 6.94 -22.34
C ASP A 153 -8.02 7.96 -21.20
N ILE A 154 -7.30 9.09 -21.26
CA ILE A 154 -7.45 10.19 -20.29
C ILE A 154 -8.84 10.83 -20.29
N HIS A 155 -9.63 10.64 -21.35
CA HIS A 155 -11.01 11.13 -21.49
C HIS A 155 -12.06 10.06 -21.14
N GLY A 156 -11.63 8.89 -20.63
CA GLY A 156 -12.49 7.78 -20.26
C GLY A 156 -13.03 6.98 -21.46
N ARG A 157 -12.50 7.19 -22.68
CA ARG A 157 -12.90 6.46 -23.87
C ARG A 157 -12.16 5.14 -23.95
N PRO A 158 -12.81 4.04 -24.37
CA PRO A 158 -12.14 2.77 -24.59
C PRO A 158 -10.97 2.94 -25.58
N PHE A 159 -9.85 2.27 -25.36
CA PHE A 159 -8.82 2.19 -26.38
C PHE A 159 -9.37 1.48 -27.61
N GLN A 160 -9.04 2.02 -28.80
CA GLN A 160 -9.35 1.34 -30.05
C GLN A 160 -8.62 0.00 -30.13
N GLU A 161 -9.21 -0.97 -30.82
CA GLU A 161 -8.57 -2.27 -31.09
C GLU A 161 -7.16 -2.05 -31.66
N GLY A 162 -6.14 -2.63 -31.00
CA GLY A 162 -4.72 -2.41 -31.34
C GLY A 162 -4.02 -1.28 -30.56
N MET A 163 -4.72 -0.43 -29.83
CA MET A 163 -4.08 0.53 -28.92
C MET A 163 -3.55 -0.17 -27.66
N ARG A 164 -2.31 0.09 -27.35
CA ARG A 164 -1.53 -0.64 -26.36
C ARG A 164 -1.96 -0.25 -24.94
N LYS A 165 -2.24 -1.26 -24.13
CA LYS A 165 -2.70 -1.20 -22.74
C LYS A 165 -1.66 -0.56 -21.79
N GLY A 166 -1.41 0.73 -21.86
CA GLY A 166 -0.63 1.51 -20.92
C GLY A 166 0.84 1.11 -20.66
N PHE A 167 1.11 -0.14 -20.32
CA PHE A 167 2.42 -0.78 -20.21
C PHE A 167 2.64 -1.84 -21.28
N ALA A 168 3.91 -2.09 -21.64
CA ALA A 168 4.33 -3.27 -22.39
C ALA A 168 5.29 -4.07 -21.52
N PHE A 169 4.81 -5.21 -21.05
CA PHE A 169 5.60 -6.16 -20.30
C PHE A 169 6.31 -7.13 -21.24
N PRO A 170 7.63 -7.38 -21.07
CA PRO A 170 8.32 -8.43 -21.80
C PRO A 170 7.70 -9.80 -21.48
N GLY A 171 7.46 -10.60 -22.53
CA GLY A 171 7.08 -12.02 -22.38
C GLY A 171 5.64 -12.29 -21.96
N THR A 172 4.78 -11.30 -21.76
CA THR A 172 3.36 -11.54 -21.43
C THR A 172 2.43 -10.43 -21.92
N ASP A 173 1.26 -10.86 -22.44
CA ASP A 173 0.12 -9.99 -22.76
C ASP A 173 -0.97 -10.02 -21.67
N GLN A 174 -0.80 -10.86 -20.66
CA GLN A 174 -1.71 -11.02 -19.51
C GLN A 174 -0.95 -10.92 -18.19
N PRO A 175 -0.44 -9.71 -17.84
CA PRO A 175 0.33 -9.51 -16.62
C PRO A 175 -0.50 -9.77 -15.37
N THR A 176 0.16 -10.31 -14.36
CA THR A 176 -0.39 -10.60 -13.03
C THR A 176 -0.30 -9.38 -12.13
N TYR A 177 -0.88 -9.43 -10.94
CA TYR A 177 -0.65 -8.39 -9.93
C TYR A 177 0.84 -8.25 -9.58
N LEU A 178 1.62 -9.33 -9.62
CA LEU A 178 3.06 -9.27 -9.32
C LEU A 178 3.83 -8.44 -10.35
N ASP A 179 3.46 -8.49 -11.63
CA ASP A 179 4.08 -7.67 -12.67
C ASP A 179 3.83 -6.17 -12.42
N PHE A 180 2.63 -5.81 -11.98
CA PHE A 180 2.31 -4.44 -11.60
C PHE A 180 2.97 -4.00 -10.29
N LEU A 181 3.13 -4.91 -9.34
CA LEU A 181 3.93 -4.63 -8.14
C LEU A 181 5.40 -4.45 -8.47
N TYR A 182 5.95 -5.26 -9.36
CA TYR A 182 7.30 -5.07 -9.86
C TYR A 182 7.50 -3.63 -10.36
N VAL A 183 6.61 -3.13 -11.23
CA VAL A 183 6.65 -1.74 -11.70
C VAL A 183 6.57 -0.75 -10.52
N ALA A 184 5.62 -0.96 -9.59
CA ALA A 184 5.43 -0.04 -8.49
C ALA A 184 6.64 0.02 -7.55
N PHE A 185 7.19 -1.13 -7.16
CA PHE A 185 8.34 -1.18 -6.26
C PHE A 185 9.65 -0.76 -6.93
N THR A 186 9.81 -1.03 -8.24
CA THR A 186 10.96 -0.52 -9.00
C THR A 186 10.94 1.02 -9.02
N LEU A 187 9.79 1.63 -9.32
CA LEU A 187 9.64 3.10 -9.25
C LEU A 187 9.87 3.65 -7.83
N ALA A 188 9.40 2.94 -6.81
CA ALA A 188 9.59 3.34 -5.42
C ALA A 188 11.07 3.40 -5.00
N LEU A 189 11.87 2.48 -5.52
CA LEU A 189 13.27 2.31 -5.13
C LEU A 189 14.25 3.04 -6.05
N THR A 190 13.93 3.15 -7.34
CA THR A 190 14.88 3.62 -8.36
C THR A 190 14.40 4.80 -9.19
N TYR A 191 13.12 5.16 -9.10
CA TYR A 191 12.44 6.17 -9.93
C TYR A 191 12.53 5.89 -11.45
N SER A 192 12.87 4.67 -11.85
CA SER A 192 13.13 4.30 -13.25
C SER A 192 12.58 2.90 -13.57
N LEU A 193 12.19 2.71 -14.83
CA LEU A 193 11.80 1.42 -15.40
C LEU A 193 12.77 1.12 -16.54
N SER A 194 13.42 -0.05 -16.50
CA SER A 194 14.43 -0.43 -17.50
C SER A 194 13.86 -1.33 -18.62
N ASP A 195 12.92 -2.20 -18.28
CA ASP A 195 12.41 -3.28 -19.14
C ASP A 195 10.93 -3.14 -19.50
N VAL A 196 10.15 -2.39 -18.71
CA VAL A 196 8.73 -2.15 -18.95
C VAL A 196 8.52 -0.79 -19.61
N ASN A 197 8.01 -0.79 -20.84
CA ASN A 197 7.75 0.43 -21.57
C ASN A 197 6.41 1.06 -21.23
N VAL A 198 6.41 2.36 -20.90
CA VAL A 198 5.19 3.14 -20.67
C VAL A 198 4.64 3.67 -21.99
N ARG A 199 3.47 3.21 -22.42
CA ARG A 199 2.94 3.45 -23.78
C ARG A 199 1.77 4.41 -23.86
N SER A 200 1.02 4.65 -22.78
CA SER A 200 -0.10 5.60 -22.78
C SER A 200 0.22 6.87 -22.00
N GLU A 201 -0.45 7.96 -22.37
CA GLU A 201 -0.32 9.25 -21.68
C GLU A 201 -0.83 9.15 -20.24
N LEU A 202 -1.97 8.50 -20.03
CA LEU A 202 -2.53 8.29 -18.69
C LEU A 202 -1.55 7.55 -17.77
N MET A 203 -0.90 6.50 -18.30
CA MET A 203 0.08 5.75 -17.55
C MET A 203 1.32 6.58 -17.23
N ARG A 204 1.82 7.41 -18.18
CA ARG A 204 2.95 8.33 -17.92
C ARG A 204 2.63 9.34 -16.83
N ARG A 205 1.41 9.91 -16.83
CA ARG A 205 0.97 10.83 -15.78
C ARG A 205 0.91 10.13 -14.42
N THR A 206 0.41 8.90 -14.38
CA THR A 206 0.34 8.11 -13.14
C THR A 206 1.73 7.76 -12.62
N VAL A 207 2.66 7.36 -13.51
CA VAL A 207 4.07 7.08 -13.15
C VAL A 207 4.72 8.34 -12.57
N LEU A 208 4.53 9.51 -13.19
CA LEU A 208 5.07 10.77 -12.69
C LEU A 208 4.52 11.10 -11.28
N ILE A 209 3.21 10.98 -11.08
CA ILE A 209 2.58 11.21 -9.76
C ILE A 209 3.15 10.23 -8.74
N HIS A 210 3.28 8.93 -9.09
CA HIS A 210 3.84 7.94 -8.20
C HIS A 210 5.29 8.26 -7.80
N SER A 211 6.13 8.64 -8.75
CA SER A 211 7.53 9.02 -8.49
C SER A 211 7.63 10.24 -7.57
N LEU A 212 6.77 11.26 -7.77
CA LEU A 212 6.70 12.42 -6.88
C LEU A 212 6.24 12.04 -5.48
N VAL A 213 5.20 11.23 -5.35
CA VAL A 213 4.71 10.73 -4.06
C VAL A 213 5.80 9.93 -3.35
N SER A 214 6.52 9.06 -4.06
CA SER A 214 7.63 8.28 -3.52
C SER A 214 8.76 9.19 -3.01
N PHE A 215 9.12 10.20 -3.77
CA PHE A 215 10.14 11.19 -3.38
C PHE A 215 9.74 11.95 -2.11
N PHE A 216 8.51 12.45 -2.05
CA PHE A 216 8.02 13.16 -0.85
C PHE A 216 7.95 12.23 0.37
N PHE A 217 7.47 10.99 0.20
CA PHE A 217 7.45 10.01 1.28
C PHE A 217 8.85 9.76 1.83
N TYR A 218 9.83 9.50 0.96
CA TYR A 218 11.22 9.30 1.35
C TYR A 218 11.80 10.53 2.06
N SER A 219 11.54 11.74 1.54
CA SER A 219 11.99 12.99 2.14
C SER A 219 11.42 13.22 3.54
N MET A 220 10.15 12.89 3.76
CA MET A 220 9.52 12.94 5.08
C MET A 220 10.16 11.96 6.07
N VAL A 221 10.43 10.73 5.63
CA VAL A 221 11.10 9.72 6.48
C VAL A 221 12.49 10.18 6.85
N LEU A 222 13.25 10.68 5.87
CA LEU A 222 14.61 11.18 6.10
C LEU A 222 14.61 12.35 7.07
N ALA A 223 13.70 13.33 6.90
CA ALA A 223 13.57 14.46 7.81
C ALA A 223 13.22 14.01 9.25
N GLY A 224 12.32 13.02 9.39
CA GLY A 224 11.97 12.43 10.70
C GLY A 224 13.16 11.76 11.38
N VAL A 225 13.94 10.98 10.63
CA VAL A 225 15.16 10.33 11.14
C VAL A 225 16.21 11.34 11.57
N LEU A 226 16.47 12.36 10.73
CA LEU A 226 17.41 13.44 11.07
C LEU A 226 16.97 14.21 12.32
N ASN A 227 15.69 14.53 12.43
CA ASN A 227 15.15 15.18 13.64
C ASN A 227 15.35 14.31 14.89
N ALA A 228 15.08 12.98 14.80
CA ALA A 228 15.28 12.07 15.90
C ALA A 228 16.75 11.98 16.35
N ILE A 229 17.70 12.05 15.41
CA ILE A 229 19.15 12.05 15.72
C ILE A 229 19.59 13.37 16.40
N ILE A 230 19.07 14.51 15.93
CA ILE A 230 19.46 15.82 16.45
C ILE A 230 18.89 16.07 17.86
N THR A 231 17.74 15.48 18.17
CA THR A 231 17.03 15.66 19.45
C THR A 231 17.32 14.58 20.49
N SER A 232 18.10 13.54 20.16
CA SER A 232 18.52 12.47 21.06
C SER A 232 19.83 12.83 21.77
#